data_a4b79bdcf54616ded3f908dbf1654adb
#
_entry.id   a4b79bdcf54616ded3f908dbf1654adb
#
_cell.length_a   1.000
_cell.length_b   1.000
_cell.length_c   1.000
_cell.angle_alpha   90.00
_cell.angle_beta   90.00
_cell.angle_gamma   90.00
#
_symmetry.space_group_name_H-M   'P 1'
#
loop_
_entity.id
_entity.type
_entity.pdbx_description
1 polymer ?
#
loop_
_entity_poly.entity_id
_entity_poly.type
_entity_poly.pdbx_seq_one_letter_code
_entity_poly.pdbx_strand_id
1 'polypeptide(L)'
;MHLPLSAVGSGHHRRRLAAVVAAPVLFLVLAATGGGWAPPPPWLWTALVAVTAGVGALTLTSYVPRAGERLSDAVGCAPCAAMPAMSVVGAALLLAMDPHRAPLAVAALAVAVLGLLQRRSSAGAACPT
;
A
#
# COMPACT_ATOMS: atom_id res chain seq x y z
N MET A 1 39.58 5.55 -1.58
CA MET A 1 38.22 5.46 -1.05
C MET A 1 37.45 4.43 -1.85
N HIS A 2 37.38 3.20 -1.35
CA HIS A 2 36.55 2.16 -1.96
C HIS A 2 35.15 2.22 -1.33
N LEU A 3 34.19 2.79 -2.07
CA LEU A 3 32.77 2.65 -1.72
C LEU A 3 32.37 1.20 -2.01
N PRO A 4 31.83 0.47 -1.02
CA PRO A 4 31.38 -0.91 -1.26
C PRO A 4 30.11 -0.85 -2.10
N LEU A 5 30.22 -1.18 -3.37
CA LEU A 5 29.13 -1.33 -4.33
C LEU A 5 28.08 -2.38 -3.89
N SER A 6 28.37 -3.16 -2.84
CA SER A 6 27.50 -4.20 -2.30
C SER A 6 26.31 -3.68 -1.49
N ALA A 7 26.34 -2.44 -1.00
CA ALA A 7 25.28 -1.91 -0.14
C ALA A 7 24.03 -1.43 -0.90
N VAL A 8 24.15 -1.14 -2.20
CA VAL A 8 23.04 -0.61 -3.02
C VAL A 8 22.03 -1.70 -3.39
N GLY A 9 22.44 -2.95 -3.46
CA GLY A 9 21.57 -4.07 -3.87
C GLY A 9 20.59 -4.55 -2.79
N SER A 10 20.93 -4.43 -1.50
CA SER A 10 20.16 -5.05 -0.43
C SER A 10 18.85 -4.31 -0.10
N GLY A 11 18.79 -3.00 -0.27
CA GLY A 11 17.61 -2.19 0.03
C GLY A 11 16.45 -2.42 -0.95
N HIS A 12 16.76 -2.58 -2.22
CA HIS A 12 15.75 -2.88 -3.25
C HIS A 12 15.17 -4.28 -3.10
N HIS A 13 16.00 -5.25 -2.73
CA HIS A 13 15.56 -6.63 -2.52
C HIS A 13 14.59 -6.74 -1.34
N ARG A 14 14.89 -6.11 -0.21
CA ARG A 14 14.01 -6.07 0.97
C ARG A 14 12.64 -5.47 0.67
N ARG A 15 12.59 -4.34 -0.05
CA ARG A 15 11.33 -3.70 -0.43
C ARG A 15 10.51 -4.55 -1.39
N ARG A 16 11.15 -5.19 -2.36
CA ARG A 16 10.49 -6.13 -3.27
C ARG A 16 9.93 -7.34 -2.53
N LEU A 17 10.69 -7.94 -1.63
CA LEU A 17 10.22 -9.04 -0.80
C LEU A 17 9.04 -8.60 0.09
N ALA A 18 9.14 -7.44 0.73
CA ALA A 18 8.04 -6.89 1.53
C ALA A 18 6.77 -6.68 0.68
N ALA A 19 6.89 -6.17 -0.55
CA ALA A 19 5.75 -5.99 -1.45
C ALA A 19 5.14 -7.33 -1.89
N VAL A 20 5.98 -8.31 -2.24
CA VAL A 20 5.53 -9.65 -2.65
C VAL A 20 4.80 -10.38 -1.53
N VAL A 21 5.21 -10.17 -0.28
CA VAL A 21 4.52 -10.74 0.90
C VAL A 21 3.29 -9.93 1.28
N ALA A 22 3.38 -8.60 1.25
CA ALA A 22 2.29 -7.72 1.66
C ALA A 22 1.09 -7.77 0.69
N ALA A 23 1.32 -7.91 -0.62
CA ALA A 23 0.25 -7.91 -1.61
C ALA A 23 -0.75 -9.06 -1.42
N PRO A 24 -0.33 -10.34 -1.29
CA PRO A 24 -1.27 -11.43 -1.05
C PRO A 24 -1.95 -11.34 0.32
N VAL A 25 -1.25 -10.88 1.35
CA VAL A 25 -1.84 -10.67 2.69
C VAL A 25 -2.92 -9.60 2.62
N LEU A 26 -2.65 -8.45 2.00
CA LEU A 26 -3.64 -7.40 1.79
C LEU A 26 -4.81 -7.89 0.92
N PHE A 27 -4.54 -8.66 -0.12
CA PHE A 27 -5.59 -9.23 -0.95
C PHE A 27 -6.54 -10.11 -0.11
N LEU A 28 -6.02 -11.00 0.72
CA LEU A 28 -6.82 -11.84 1.59
C LEU A 28 -7.63 -11.03 2.60
N VAL A 29 -7.03 -10.00 3.21
CA VAL A 29 -7.72 -9.11 4.15
C VAL A 29 -8.82 -8.34 3.44
N LEU A 30 -8.56 -7.73 2.30
CA LEU A 30 -9.55 -6.96 1.52
C LEU A 30 -10.66 -7.87 0.98
N ALA A 31 -10.34 -9.08 0.53
CA ALA A 31 -11.35 -10.04 0.09
C ALA A 31 -12.24 -10.51 1.26
N ALA A 32 -11.64 -10.77 2.43
CA ALA A 32 -12.38 -11.15 3.62
C ALA A 32 -13.32 -10.03 4.11
N THR A 33 -12.86 -8.77 4.11
CA THR A 33 -13.68 -7.60 4.48
C THR A 33 -14.77 -7.30 3.45
N GLY A 34 -14.51 -7.59 2.18
CA GLY A 34 -15.45 -7.36 1.07
C GLY A 34 -16.47 -8.49 0.85
N GLY A 35 -16.65 -9.39 1.83
CA GLY A 35 -17.67 -10.45 1.80
C GLY A 35 -17.14 -11.88 1.65
N GLY A 36 -15.81 -12.04 1.55
CA GLY A 36 -15.16 -13.36 1.47
C GLY A 36 -15.42 -14.08 0.15
N TRP A 37 -15.41 -15.42 0.21
CA TRP A 37 -15.47 -16.30 -0.96
C TRP A 37 -16.82 -17.03 -1.12
N ALA A 38 -17.78 -16.78 -0.26
CA ALA A 38 -19.10 -17.41 -0.32
C ALA A 38 -20.20 -16.34 -0.27
N PRO A 39 -20.96 -16.09 -1.35
CA PRO A 39 -20.89 -16.73 -2.67
C PRO A 39 -19.63 -16.33 -3.47
N PRO A 40 -19.24 -17.10 -4.52
CA PRO A 40 -18.04 -16.81 -5.30
C PRO A 40 -18.13 -15.40 -5.91
N PRO A 41 -17.12 -14.54 -5.69
CA PRO A 41 -17.15 -13.18 -6.17
C PRO A 41 -17.03 -13.12 -7.68
N PRO A 42 -17.61 -12.09 -8.35
CA PRO A 42 -17.40 -11.85 -9.77
C PRO A 42 -15.90 -11.64 -10.08
N TRP A 43 -15.43 -12.17 -11.21
CA TRP A 43 -14.03 -12.05 -11.61
C TRP A 43 -13.54 -10.59 -11.67
N LEU A 44 -14.39 -9.66 -12.12
CA LEU A 44 -14.09 -8.24 -12.19
C LEU A 44 -13.83 -7.66 -10.80
N TRP A 45 -14.67 -7.99 -9.82
CA TRP A 45 -14.48 -7.56 -8.43
C TRP A 45 -13.17 -8.11 -7.85
N THR A 46 -12.90 -9.39 -8.08
CA THR A 46 -11.66 -10.02 -7.63
C THR A 46 -10.43 -9.37 -8.24
N ALA A 47 -10.47 -9.05 -9.54
CA ALA A 47 -9.38 -8.33 -10.22
C ALA A 47 -9.16 -6.93 -9.64
N LEU A 48 -10.23 -6.17 -9.39
CA LEU A 48 -10.16 -4.84 -8.77
C LEU A 48 -9.57 -4.89 -7.37
N VAL A 49 -10.00 -5.85 -6.55
CA VAL A 49 -9.46 -6.05 -5.20
C VAL A 49 -7.98 -6.44 -5.25
N ALA A 50 -7.58 -7.29 -6.20
CA ALA A 50 -6.18 -7.67 -6.39
C ALA A 50 -5.30 -6.47 -6.76
N VAL A 51 -5.75 -5.62 -7.67
CA VAL A 51 -5.05 -4.38 -8.06
C VAL A 51 -4.98 -3.41 -6.86
N THR A 52 -6.08 -3.27 -6.11
CA THR A 52 -6.13 -2.44 -4.88
C THR A 52 -5.13 -2.94 -3.83
N ALA A 53 -5.04 -4.25 -3.65
CA ALA A 53 -4.06 -4.87 -2.75
C ALA A 53 -2.61 -4.61 -3.20
N GLY A 54 -2.34 -4.68 -4.50
CA GLY A 54 -1.03 -4.35 -5.07
C GLY A 54 -0.65 -2.88 -4.83
N VAL A 55 -1.56 -1.95 -5.11
CA VAL A 55 -1.34 -0.51 -4.85
C VAL A 55 -1.15 -0.24 -3.35
N GLY A 56 -1.97 -0.86 -2.50
CA GLY A 56 -1.83 -0.76 -1.04
C GLY A 56 -0.51 -1.30 -0.54
N ALA A 57 -0.05 -2.44 -1.07
CA ALA A 57 1.24 -3.02 -0.73
C ALA A 57 2.40 -2.08 -1.13
N LEU A 58 2.35 -1.46 -2.30
CA LEU A 58 3.35 -0.46 -2.72
C LEU A 58 3.35 0.76 -1.80
N THR A 59 2.17 1.22 -1.37
CA THR A 59 2.05 2.32 -0.41
C THR A 59 2.68 1.95 0.92
N LEU A 60 2.34 0.79 1.50
CA LEU A 60 2.85 0.34 2.79
C LEU A 60 4.35 0.03 2.75
N THR A 61 4.85 -0.58 1.69
CA THR A 61 6.27 -0.88 1.57
C THR A 61 7.14 0.37 1.36
N SER A 62 6.54 1.51 0.97
CA SER A 62 7.25 2.79 0.93
C SER A 62 7.68 3.28 2.32
N TYR A 63 7.07 2.78 3.40
CA TYR A 63 7.44 3.06 4.79
C TYR A 63 8.58 2.17 5.32
N VAL A 64 8.98 1.13 4.57
CA VAL A 64 10.11 0.30 4.94
C VAL A 64 11.40 1.10 4.74
N PRO A 65 12.20 1.36 5.80
CA PRO A 65 13.43 2.11 5.70
C PRO A 65 14.45 1.39 4.81
N ARG A 66 15.24 2.17 4.09
CA ARG A 66 16.41 1.63 3.36
C ARG A 66 17.48 1.22 4.34
N ALA A 67 18.42 0.36 3.90
CA ALA A 67 19.57 -0.02 4.72
C ALA A 67 20.34 1.25 5.16
N GLY A 68 20.43 1.48 6.49
CA GLY A 68 21.08 2.64 7.07
C GLY A 68 20.20 3.89 7.27
N GLU A 69 18.92 3.84 6.86
CA GLU A 69 17.95 4.91 7.06
C GLU A 69 17.21 4.71 8.40
N ARG A 70 17.01 5.78 9.16
CA ARG A 70 16.22 5.70 10.40
C ARG A 70 14.73 5.60 10.08
N LEU A 71 13.98 4.94 10.95
CA LEU A 71 12.53 4.80 10.79
C LEU A 71 11.82 6.16 10.71
N SER A 72 12.29 7.14 11.48
CA SER A 72 11.79 8.52 11.46
C SER A 72 11.94 9.18 10.08
N ASP A 73 13.03 8.88 9.36
CA ASP A 73 13.30 9.46 8.05
C ASP A 73 12.46 8.79 6.95
N ALA A 74 12.20 7.48 7.10
CA ALA A 74 11.35 6.73 6.18
C ALA A 74 9.86 7.07 6.35
N VAL A 75 9.42 7.34 7.59
CA VAL A 75 8.02 7.68 7.90
C VAL A 75 7.71 9.14 7.56
N GLY A 76 8.69 10.04 7.70
CA GLY A 76 8.48 11.49 7.49
C GLY A 76 7.71 12.16 8.62
N CYS A 77 7.22 13.39 8.40
CA CYS A 77 6.46 14.13 9.39
C CYS A 77 5.11 13.47 9.68
N ALA A 78 4.83 13.22 10.96
CA ALA A 78 3.72 12.39 11.43
C ALA A 78 2.34 12.66 10.80
N PRO A 79 1.83 13.90 10.64
CA PRO A 79 0.50 14.12 10.08
C PRO A 79 0.40 13.77 8.58
N CYS A 80 1.42 14.11 7.78
CA CYS A 80 1.40 13.84 6.34
C CYS A 80 1.71 12.39 6.00
N ALA A 81 2.44 11.69 6.87
CA ALA A 81 2.81 10.29 6.67
C ALA A 81 1.63 9.33 6.93
N ALA A 82 0.71 9.70 7.82
CA ALA A 82 -0.43 8.86 8.18
C ALA A 82 -1.49 8.81 7.06
N MET A 83 -1.68 9.88 6.31
CA MET A 83 -2.72 9.98 5.26
C MET A 83 -2.67 8.86 4.22
N PRO A 84 -1.52 8.54 3.60
CA PRO A 84 -1.46 7.45 2.63
C PRO A 84 -1.71 6.07 3.25
N ALA A 85 -1.32 5.85 4.51
CA ALA A 85 -1.64 4.59 5.20
C ALA A 85 -3.15 4.47 5.49
N MET A 86 -3.79 5.57 5.87
CA MET A 86 -5.24 5.62 6.10
C MET A 86 -6.05 5.37 4.82
N SER A 87 -5.50 5.63 3.62
CA SER A 87 -6.18 5.31 2.37
C SER A 87 -6.40 3.79 2.19
N VAL A 88 -5.50 2.96 2.69
CA VAL A 88 -5.66 1.50 2.67
C VAL A 88 -6.81 1.07 3.59
N VAL A 89 -6.92 1.69 4.77
CA VAL A 89 -8.04 1.45 5.70
C VAL A 89 -9.35 1.93 5.08
N GLY A 90 -9.36 3.10 4.46
CA GLY A 90 -10.52 3.63 3.73
C GLY A 90 -10.99 2.71 2.61
N ALA A 91 -10.06 2.14 1.84
CA ALA A 91 -10.38 1.16 0.81
C ALA A 91 -11.02 -0.11 1.40
N ALA A 92 -10.53 -0.61 2.54
CA ALA A 92 -11.11 -1.76 3.23
C ALA A 92 -12.54 -1.45 3.74
N LEU A 93 -12.75 -0.27 4.30
CA LEU A 93 -14.09 0.16 4.76
C LEU A 93 -15.09 0.27 3.61
N LEU A 94 -14.68 0.82 2.45
CA LEU A 94 -15.53 0.88 1.27
C LEU A 94 -15.96 -0.51 0.80
N LEU A 95 -15.04 -1.48 0.79
CA LEU A 95 -15.36 -2.87 0.42
C LEU A 95 -16.30 -3.55 1.43
N ALA A 96 -16.20 -3.18 2.71
CA ALA A 96 -17.06 -3.73 3.75
C ALA A 96 -18.50 -3.19 3.74
N MET A 97 -18.76 -2.05 3.07
CA MET A 97 -20.10 -1.44 3.04
C MET A 97 -21.13 -2.25 2.26
N ASP A 98 -20.73 -2.83 1.14
CA ASP A 98 -21.62 -3.69 0.33
C ASP A 98 -20.78 -4.77 -0.40
N PRO A 99 -20.87 -6.02 0.04
CA PRO A 99 -20.06 -7.12 -0.47
C PRO A 99 -20.20 -7.33 -1.97
N HIS A 100 -19.08 -7.58 -2.64
CA HIS A 100 -18.99 -7.94 -4.06
C HIS A 100 -19.50 -6.89 -5.06
N ARG A 101 -19.74 -5.65 -4.61
CA ARG A 101 -20.16 -4.53 -5.48
C ARG A 101 -18.96 -3.93 -6.24
N ALA A 102 -18.99 -4.04 -7.56
CA ALA A 102 -17.96 -3.49 -8.45
C ALA A 102 -17.75 -1.97 -8.29
N PRO A 103 -18.78 -1.11 -8.17
CA PRO A 103 -18.58 0.33 -7.97
C PRO A 103 -17.78 0.67 -6.70
N LEU A 104 -18.00 -0.07 -5.61
CA LEU A 104 -17.25 0.13 -4.36
C LEU A 104 -15.80 -0.36 -4.48
N ALA A 105 -15.56 -1.42 -5.24
CA ALA A 105 -14.20 -1.88 -5.55
C ALA A 105 -13.44 -0.85 -6.40
N VAL A 106 -14.11 -0.18 -7.35
CA VAL A 106 -13.53 0.93 -8.13
C VAL A 106 -13.23 2.13 -7.22
N ALA A 107 -14.14 2.49 -6.32
CA ALA A 107 -13.92 3.57 -5.34
C ALA A 107 -12.76 3.24 -4.40
N ALA A 108 -12.67 2.00 -3.91
CA ALA A 108 -11.58 1.53 -3.08
C ALA A 108 -10.22 1.62 -3.81
N LEU A 109 -10.18 1.23 -5.09
CA LEU A 109 -9.00 1.38 -5.93
C LEU A 109 -8.60 2.85 -6.11
N ALA A 110 -9.57 3.73 -6.38
CA ALA A 110 -9.33 5.17 -6.52
C ALA A 110 -8.72 5.77 -5.25
N VAL A 111 -9.26 5.43 -4.08
CA VAL A 111 -8.73 5.87 -2.77
C VAL A 111 -7.31 5.35 -2.55
N ALA A 112 -7.03 4.09 -2.87
CA ALA A 112 -5.69 3.51 -2.74
C ALA A 112 -4.67 4.19 -3.67
N VAL A 113 -5.05 4.46 -4.92
CA VAL A 113 -4.21 5.18 -5.90
C VAL A 113 -3.92 6.60 -5.42
N LEU A 114 -4.93 7.33 -4.94
CA LEU A 114 -4.74 8.67 -4.37
C LEU A 114 -3.76 8.65 -3.20
N GLY A 115 -3.86 7.66 -2.30
CA GLY A 115 -2.92 7.47 -1.20
C GLY A 115 -1.48 7.26 -1.69
N LEU A 116 -1.29 6.44 -2.72
CA LEU A 116 0.02 6.23 -3.33
C LEU A 116 0.58 7.49 -3.98
N LEU A 117 -0.25 8.25 -4.71
CA LEU A 117 0.15 9.50 -5.34
C LEU A 117 0.54 10.56 -4.29
N GLN A 118 -0.26 10.71 -3.23
CA GLN A 118 0.07 11.58 -2.10
C GLN A 118 1.40 11.19 -1.47
N ARG A 119 1.65 9.90 -1.27
CA ARG A 119 2.93 9.42 -0.72
C ARG A 119 4.11 9.78 -1.61
N ARG A 120 3.95 9.66 -2.93
CA ARG A 120 5.00 10.02 -3.89
C ARG A 120 5.26 11.53 -3.93
N SER A 121 4.23 12.35 -3.88
CA SER A 121 4.38 13.81 -3.86
C SER A 121 4.97 14.31 -2.53
N SER A 122 4.65 13.67 -1.41
CA SER A 122 5.18 14.04 -0.09
C SER A 122 6.61 13.57 0.16
N ALA A 123 7.11 12.59 -0.59
CA ALA A 123 8.46 12.05 -0.41
C ALA A 123 9.58 13.07 -0.73
N GLY A 124 9.28 14.15 -1.46
CA GLY A 124 10.20 15.25 -1.75
C GLY A 124 10.00 16.52 -0.91
N ALA A 125 8.96 16.54 -0.06
CA ALA A 125 8.65 17.71 0.77
C ALA A 125 9.46 17.65 2.08
N ALA A 126 10.34 18.66 2.30
CA ALA A 126 10.97 18.84 3.60
C ALA A 126 9.91 19.21 4.65
N CYS A 127 10.04 18.62 5.85
CA CYS A 127 9.19 19.04 6.96
C CYS A 127 9.44 20.51 7.26
N PRO A 128 8.41 21.38 7.33
CA PRO A 128 8.59 22.72 7.84
C PRO A 128 9.03 22.64 9.30
N THR A 129 10.20 23.19 9.56
CA THR A 129 10.71 23.35 10.94
C THR A 129 10.00 24.52 11.61
#